data_bd21f184b6d38d04940d77df3be18402
#
_entry.id   bd21f184b6d38d04940d77df3be18402
#
_cell.length_a   1.000
_cell.length_b   1.000
_cell.length_c   1.000
_cell.angle_alpha   90.00
_cell.angle_beta   90.00
_cell.angle_gamma   90.00
#
_symmetry.space_group_name_H-M   'P 1'
#
loop_
_entity.id
_entity.type
_entity.pdbx_description
1 polymer ?
#
loop_
_entity_poly.entity_id
_entity_poly.type
_entity_poly.pdbx_seq_one_letter_code
_entity_poly.pdbx_strand_id
1 'polypeptide(L)'
;LKEHTLDELATWFKNHHLKPWAYNTLIFFNQRDEAGEKEIDDEVDFILKVSKAIGMKMLITVPSFDVKDKTISEIKEEAVARLRYLSDKVGEDMKISLEFCGAPNCSINQFGTAYDVVKAVDRPNVGITVDTFHFHEMCSKLEDLKKADGNKIFAYHLNDCEDLPLGSCGDDKRLWPEEGVVDLSLIHI
;
A
#
# COMPACT_ATOMS: atom_id res chain seq x y z
N LEU A 1 -7.68 -19.39 -2.88
CA LEU A 1 -7.65 -20.52 -3.82
C LEU A 1 -8.71 -21.57 -3.48
N LYS A 2 -9.99 -21.22 -3.65
CA LYS A 2 -11.09 -22.20 -3.40
C LYS A 2 -11.21 -23.25 -4.52
N GLU A 3 -10.71 -22.94 -5.72
CA GLU A 3 -10.90 -23.75 -6.92
C GLU A 3 -9.58 -24.21 -7.58
N HIS A 4 -8.44 -23.65 -7.17
CA HIS A 4 -7.13 -23.94 -7.76
C HIS A 4 -6.05 -24.15 -6.70
N THR A 5 -5.06 -24.96 -7.02
CA THR A 5 -3.86 -25.15 -6.19
C THR A 5 -2.81 -24.08 -6.50
N LEU A 6 -1.80 -23.93 -5.64
CA LEU A 6 -0.67 -23.05 -5.90
C LEU A 6 0.15 -23.48 -7.12
N ASP A 7 0.26 -24.78 -7.37
CA ASP A 7 0.96 -25.33 -8.54
C ASP A 7 0.23 -25.02 -9.84
N GLU A 8 -1.09 -25.09 -9.85
CA GLU A 8 -1.91 -24.68 -10.99
C GLU A 8 -1.75 -23.18 -11.25
N LEU A 9 -1.74 -22.33 -10.20
CA LEU A 9 -1.53 -20.90 -10.32
C LEU A 9 -0.13 -20.59 -10.89
N ALA A 10 0.90 -21.23 -10.38
CA ALA A 10 2.27 -21.07 -10.87
C ALA A 10 2.40 -21.49 -12.35
N THR A 11 1.76 -22.60 -12.70
CA THR A 11 1.72 -23.11 -14.08
C THR A 11 0.98 -22.13 -14.99
N TRP A 12 -0.11 -21.54 -14.53
CA TRP A 12 -0.88 -20.57 -15.29
C TRP A 12 -0.04 -19.33 -15.63
N PHE A 13 0.65 -18.72 -14.64
CA PHE A 13 1.53 -17.57 -14.86
C PHE A 13 2.63 -17.91 -15.87
N LYS A 14 3.26 -19.09 -15.73
CA LYS A 14 4.31 -19.54 -16.64
C LYS A 14 3.80 -19.71 -18.07
N ASN A 15 2.65 -20.35 -18.26
CA ASN A 15 2.08 -20.61 -19.58
C ASN A 15 1.62 -19.34 -20.30
N HIS A 16 1.25 -18.30 -19.55
CA HIS A 16 0.84 -17.00 -20.11
C HIS A 16 2.02 -16.01 -20.20
N HIS A 17 3.25 -16.43 -19.87
CA HIS A 17 4.44 -15.58 -19.86
C HIS A 17 4.29 -14.34 -18.99
N LEU A 18 3.50 -14.43 -17.91
CA LEU A 18 3.26 -13.37 -16.95
C LEU A 18 4.18 -13.53 -15.75
N LYS A 19 4.75 -12.41 -15.30
CA LYS A 19 5.56 -12.36 -14.09
C LYS A 19 4.77 -11.63 -12.99
N PRO A 20 4.33 -12.33 -11.93
CA PRO A 20 3.65 -11.68 -10.82
C PRO A 20 4.55 -10.62 -10.18
N TRP A 21 4.02 -9.42 -9.96
CA TRP A 21 4.78 -8.31 -9.44
C TRP A 21 4.55 -8.10 -7.94
N ALA A 22 3.28 -7.92 -7.54
CA ALA A 22 2.91 -7.64 -6.17
C ALA A 22 1.63 -8.37 -5.77
N TYR A 23 1.48 -8.65 -4.47
CA TYR A 23 0.19 -8.92 -3.86
C TYR A 23 -0.46 -7.57 -3.52
N ASN A 24 -1.59 -7.28 -4.11
CA ASN A 24 -2.36 -6.07 -3.87
C ASN A 24 -3.79 -6.49 -3.47
N THR A 25 -4.10 -6.42 -2.18
CA THR A 25 -3.38 -5.79 -1.09
C THR A 25 -3.67 -6.49 0.25
N LEU A 26 -2.77 -6.36 1.20
CA LEU A 26 -3.02 -6.67 2.61
C LEU A 26 -3.74 -5.47 3.22
N ILE A 27 -5.03 -5.62 3.52
CA ILE A 27 -5.87 -4.53 4.00
C ILE A 27 -5.84 -4.39 5.52
N PHE A 28 -5.87 -3.14 6.01
CA PHE A 28 -6.05 -2.80 7.43
C PHE A 28 -4.95 -3.39 8.32
N PHE A 29 -3.68 -3.16 7.93
CA PHE A 29 -2.53 -3.75 8.61
C PHE A 29 -2.30 -3.22 10.04
N ASN A 30 -2.85 -2.06 10.39
CA ASN A 30 -2.61 -1.32 11.62
C ASN A 30 -3.90 -1.08 12.42
N GLN A 31 -3.76 -0.67 13.69
CA GLN A 31 -4.88 -0.33 14.59
C GLN A 31 -5.90 -1.47 14.74
N ARG A 32 -5.40 -2.70 14.84
CA ARG A 32 -6.20 -3.91 15.03
C ARG A 32 -6.14 -4.35 16.49
N ASP A 33 -7.18 -5.04 16.94
CA ASP A 33 -7.14 -5.80 18.20
C ASP A 33 -6.36 -7.13 18.01
N GLU A 34 -6.17 -7.88 19.08
CA GLU A 34 -5.42 -9.14 19.07
C GLU A 34 -5.96 -10.15 18.04
N ALA A 35 -7.29 -10.23 17.89
CA ALA A 35 -7.91 -11.12 16.91
C ALA A 35 -7.60 -10.66 15.47
N GLY A 36 -7.74 -9.37 15.20
CA GLY A 36 -7.42 -8.79 13.91
C GLY A 36 -5.92 -8.85 13.57
N GLU A 37 -5.02 -8.69 14.55
CA GLU A 37 -3.59 -8.90 14.33
C GLU A 37 -3.30 -10.36 13.95
N LYS A 38 -3.97 -11.32 14.56
CA LYS A 38 -3.84 -12.72 14.19
C LYS A 38 -4.35 -12.99 12.77
N GLU A 39 -5.47 -12.39 12.38
CA GLU A 39 -5.97 -12.50 10.98
C GLU A 39 -4.95 -11.99 9.97
N ILE A 40 -4.32 -10.84 10.23
CA ILE A 40 -3.25 -10.28 9.40
C ILE A 40 -2.06 -11.24 9.33
N ASP A 41 -1.66 -11.84 10.45
CA ASP A 41 -0.54 -12.77 10.50
C ASP A 41 -0.82 -14.05 9.70
N ASP A 42 -2.05 -14.60 9.81
CA ASP A 42 -2.49 -15.77 9.04
C ASP A 42 -2.53 -15.45 7.51
N GLU A 43 -2.96 -14.23 7.15
CA GLU A 43 -2.97 -13.77 5.75
C GLU A 43 -1.54 -13.60 5.22
N VAL A 44 -0.64 -13.01 5.99
CA VAL A 44 0.78 -12.87 5.59
C VAL A 44 1.43 -14.24 5.40
N ASP A 45 1.15 -15.21 6.27
CA ASP A 45 1.65 -16.58 6.10
C ASP A 45 1.12 -17.24 4.81
N PHE A 46 -0.12 -16.96 4.43
CA PHE A 46 -0.67 -17.39 3.14
C PHE A 46 0.02 -16.66 1.97
N ILE A 47 0.20 -15.35 2.06
CA ILE A 47 0.89 -14.54 1.03
C ILE A 47 2.31 -15.05 0.81
N LEU A 48 3.04 -15.42 1.86
CA LEU A 48 4.38 -15.98 1.76
C LEU A 48 4.40 -17.32 1.01
N LYS A 49 3.38 -18.18 1.23
CA LYS A 49 3.23 -19.43 0.46
C LYS A 49 2.96 -19.16 -1.02
N VAL A 50 2.06 -18.22 -1.32
CA VAL A 50 1.78 -17.77 -2.70
C VAL A 50 3.05 -17.20 -3.34
N SER A 51 3.71 -16.26 -2.66
CA SER A 51 4.95 -15.63 -3.13
C SER A 51 6.00 -16.67 -3.51
N LYS A 52 6.23 -17.66 -2.66
CA LYS A 52 7.17 -18.75 -2.93
C LYS A 52 6.79 -19.56 -4.16
N ALA A 53 5.50 -19.82 -4.38
CA ALA A 53 5.01 -20.61 -5.50
C ALA A 53 5.13 -19.86 -6.84
N ILE A 54 4.81 -18.57 -6.88
CA ILE A 54 4.73 -17.80 -8.13
C ILE A 54 5.89 -16.81 -8.34
N GLY A 55 6.80 -16.69 -7.38
CA GLY A 55 7.99 -15.82 -7.49
C GLY A 55 7.69 -14.32 -7.29
N MET A 56 6.56 -13.96 -6.71
CA MET A 56 6.21 -12.58 -6.36
C MET A 56 7.09 -12.07 -5.22
N LYS A 57 7.49 -10.80 -5.25
CA LYS A 57 8.47 -10.23 -4.31
C LYS A 57 8.02 -8.93 -3.63
N MET A 58 6.75 -8.57 -3.74
CA MET A 58 6.24 -7.36 -3.13
C MET A 58 4.84 -7.58 -2.56
N LEU A 59 4.62 -7.02 -1.38
CA LEU A 59 3.34 -6.92 -0.69
C LEU A 59 2.98 -5.44 -0.56
N ILE A 60 1.87 -5.04 -1.15
CA ILE A 60 1.29 -3.71 -0.90
C ILE A 60 0.35 -3.84 0.29
N THR A 61 0.39 -2.87 1.20
CA THR A 61 -0.46 -2.85 2.38
C THR A 61 -1.12 -1.49 2.57
N VAL A 62 -2.37 -1.49 3.00
CA VAL A 62 -3.15 -0.27 3.23
C VAL A 62 -3.56 -0.11 4.69
N PRO A 63 -3.66 1.15 5.19
CA PRO A 63 -4.01 1.44 6.58
C PRO A 63 -5.48 1.14 6.89
N SER A 64 -5.78 1.04 8.18
CA SER A 64 -7.15 0.90 8.69
C SER A 64 -7.96 2.19 8.55
N PHE A 65 -9.26 2.03 8.48
CA PHE A 65 -10.26 3.10 8.41
C PHE A 65 -10.99 3.24 9.74
N ASP A 66 -11.67 4.38 9.91
CA ASP A 66 -12.55 4.66 11.05
C ASP A 66 -11.91 4.48 12.43
N VAL A 67 -10.60 4.71 12.52
CA VAL A 67 -9.86 4.67 13.79
C VAL A 67 -10.33 5.81 14.69
N LYS A 68 -10.77 5.47 15.90
CA LYS A 68 -11.33 6.40 16.88
C LYS A 68 -10.41 6.56 18.08
N ASP A 69 -10.54 7.70 18.75
CA ASP A 69 -9.88 7.99 20.03
C ASP A 69 -8.35 7.83 20.01
N LYS A 70 -7.72 8.09 18.85
CA LYS A 70 -6.28 8.05 18.64
C LYS A 70 -5.79 9.35 18.03
N THR A 71 -4.67 9.83 18.52
CA THR A 71 -3.94 10.93 17.88
C THR A 71 -3.14 10.42 16.67
N ILE A 72 -2.81 11.31 15.75
CA ILE A 72 -1.97 10.95 14.59
C ILE A 72 -0.59 10.43 15.03
N SER A 73 -0.04 10.88 16.17
CA SER A 73 1.21 10.36 16.72
C SER A 73 1.07 8.89 17.12
N GLU A 74 0.03 8.55 17.86
CA GLU A 74 -0.25 7.16 18.27
C GLU A 74 -0.47 6.24 17.06
N ILE A 75 -1.17 6.74 16.04
CA ILE A 75 -1.39 6.00 14.78
C ILE A 75 -0.04 5.74 14.08
N LYS A 76 0.82 6.76 13.97
CA LYS A 76 2.15 6.62 13.35
C LYS A 76 3.05 5.68 14.14
N GLU A 77 3.11 5.81 15.46
CA GLU A 77 3.94 4.97 16.33
C GLU A 77 3.57 3.49 16.22
N GLU A 78 2.27 3.19 16.25
CA GLU A 78 1.77 1.83 16.11
C GLU A 78 2.01 1.29 14.68
N ALA A 79 1.75 2.08 13.64
CA ALA A 79 2.03 1.69 12.26
C ALA A 79 3.52 1.37 12.03
N VAL A 80 4.42 2.15 12.63
CA VAL A 80 5.87 1.88 12.60
C VAL A 80 6.18 0.54 13.26
N ALA A 81 5.64 0.29 14.45
CA ALA A 81 5.86 -0.96 15.17
C ALA A 81 5.36 -2.16 14.36
N ARG A 82 4.15 -2.02 13.79
CA ARG A 82 3.52 -3.08 13.00
C ARG A 82 4.27 -3.36 11.70
N LEU A 83 4.71 -2.33 10.97
CA LEU A 83 5.50 -2.51 9.75
C LEU A 83 6.88 -3.11 10.02
N ARG A 84 7.52 -2.79 11.15
CA ARG A 84 8.75 -3.47 11.58
C ARG A 84 8.52 -4.96 11.81
N TYR A 85 7.47 -5.30 12.56
CA TYR A 85 7.10 -6.69 12.79
C TYR A 85 6.83 -7.43 11.47
N LEU A 86 6.04 -6.84 10.58
CA LEU A 86 5.75 -7.43 9.26
C LEU A 86 7.01 -7.57 8.41
N SER A 87 7.90 -6.58 8.43
CA SER A 87 9.20 -6.63 7.73
C SER A 87 10.05 -7.79 8.20
N ASP A 88 10.15 -7.98 9.52
CA ASP A 88 10.89 -9.10 10.09
C ASP A 88 10.22 -10.45 9.76
N LYS A 89 8.88 -10.52 9.75
CA LYS A 89 8.11 -11.72 9.40
C LYS A 89 8.25 -12.14 7.94
N VAL A 90 8.21 -11.19 7.00
CA VAL A 90 8.32 -11.51 5.55
C VAL A 90 9.76 -11.74 5.10
N GLY A 91 10.74 -11.23 5.84
CA GLY A 91 12.17 -11.35 5.53
C GLY A 91 12.63 -10.38 4.42
N GLU A 92 13.95 -10.37 4.19
CA GLU A 92 14.61 -9.41 3.29
C GLU A 92 14.26 -9.63 1.81
N ASP A 93 13.84 -10.82 1.43
CA ASP A 93 13.51 -11.17 0.05
C ASP A 93 12.16 -10.61 -0.43
N MET A 94 11.32 -10.12 0.47
CA MET A 94 10.04 -9.52 0.17
C MET A 94 9.99 -8.04 0.57
N LYS A 95 9.59 -7.20 -0.36
CA LYS A 95 9.31 -5.79 -0.11
C LYS A 95 7.90 -5.61 0.45
N ILE A 96 7.77 -4.69 1.40
CA ILE A 96 6.47 -4.17 1.87
C ILE A 96 6.35 -2.73 1.40
N SER A 97 5.27 -2.43 0.68
CA SER A 97 4.98 -1.09 0.17
C SER A 97 3.73 -0.53 0.83
N LEU A 98 3.89 0.49 1.67
CA LEU A 98 2.76 1.18 2.30
C LEU A 98 2.07 2.07 1.27
N GLU A 99 0.80 1.79 1.00
CA GLU A 99 -0.06 2.65 0.21
C GLU A 99 -1.02 3.40 1.14
N PHE A 100 -0.89 4.73 1.19
CA PHE A 100 -1.86 5.57 1.89
C PHE A 100 -3.15 5.67 1.07
N CYS A 101 -4.30 5.73 1.72
CA CYS A 101 -5.58 5.79 1.02
C CYS A 101 -6.20 7.18 1.13
N GLY A 102 -6.49 7.80 0.00
CA GLY A 102 -7.03 9.16 -0.11
C GLY A 102 -8.51 9.26 0.32
N ALA A 103 -8.82 8.88 1.55
CA ALA A 103 -10.16 8.97 2.12
C ALA A 103 -10.11 9.68 3.49
N PRO A 104 -11.09 10.54 3.82
CA PRO A 104 -11.07 11.32 5.07
C PRO A 104 -11.03 10.46 6.34
N ASN A 105 -11.58 9.26 6.30
CA ASN A 105 -11.63 8.33 7.42
C ASN A 105 -10.49 7.29 7.43
N CYS A 106 -9.54 7.34 6.48
CA CYS A 106 -8.36 6.50 6.52
C CYS A 106 -7.36 7.02 7.56
N SER A 107 -6.78 6.12 8.35
CA SER A 107 -5.87 6.47 9.45
C SER A 107 -4.55 7.10 8.97
N ILE A 108 -4.09 6.76 7.76
CA ILE A 108 -2.93 7.35 7.11
C ILE A 108 -3.34 7.68 5.67
N ASN A 109 -3.78 8.91 5.46
CA ASN A 109 -4.45 9.33 4.23
C ASN A 109 -3.69 10.36 3.38
N GLN A 110 -2.49 10.72 3.77
CA GLN A 110 -1.64 11.65 3.02
C GLN A 110 -0.23 11.07 2.85
N PHE A 111 0.38 11.39 1.71
CA PHE A 111 1.74 10.97 1.38
C PHE A 111 2.76 11.33 2.48
N GLY A 112 2.76 12.59 2.95
CA GLY A 112 3.72 13.06 3.95
C GLY A 112 3.67 12.24 5.24
N THR A 113 2.47 11.92 5.74
CA THR A 113 2.27 11.08 6.92
C THR A 113 2.76 9.64 6.68
N ALA A 114 2.41 9.05 5.54
CA ALA A 114 2.85 7.70 5.18
C ALA A 114 4.38 7.62 5.02
N TYR A 115 4.98 8.62 4.39
CA TYR A 115 6.42 8.66 4.20
C TYR A 115 7.19 8.87 5.52
N ASP A 116 6.64 9.64 6.47
CA ASP A 116 7.19 9.73 7.82
C ASP A 116 7.21 8.37 8.53
N VAL A 117 6.14 7.58 8.38
CA VAL A 117 6.09 6.21 8.91
C VAL A 117 7.17 5.35 8.26
N VAL A 118 7.29 5.35 6.93
CA VAL A 118 8.31 4.57 6.20
C VAL A 118 9.73 4.95 6.63
N LYS A 119 10.02 6.24 6.79
CA LYS A 119 11.31 6.71 7.32
C LYS A 119 11.57 6.19 8.73
N ALA A 120 10.57 6.27 9.61
CA ALA A 120 10.71 5.84 11.00
C ALA A 120 10.84 4.32 11.14
N VAL A 121 10.26 3.55 10.23
CA VAL A 121 10.45 2.08 10.17
C VAL A 121 11.92 1.72 9.97
N ASP A 122 12.63 2.43 9.11
CA ASP A 122 14.06 2.29 8.83
C ASP A 122 14.46 0.83 8.49
N ARG A 123 13.75 0.24 7.53
CA ARG A 123 14.05 -1.09 6.98
C ARG A 123 14.27 -0.98 5.46
N PRO A 124 15.27 -1.67 4.88
CA PRO A 124 15.55 -1.60 3.44
C PRO A 124 14.41 -2.14 2.58
N ASN A 125 13.67 -3.13 3.09
CA ASN A 125 12.56 -3.78 2.41
C ASN A 125 11.21 -3.11 2.67
N VAL A 126 11.15 -1.96 3.35
CA VAL A 126 9.91 -1.17 3.54
C VAL A 126 10.01 0.14 2.78
N GLY A 127 8.99 0.40 1.97
CA GLY A 127 8.86 1.58 1.12
C GLY A 127 7.40 2.02 0.99
N ILE A 128 7.13 2.86 0.00
CA ILE A 128 5.82 3.48 -0.22
C ILE A 128 5.33 3.23 -1.64
N THR A 129 4.02 3.02 -1.78
CA THR A 129 3.30 3.11 -3.05
C THR A 129 2.69 4.50 -3.16
N VAL A 130 2.91 5.16 -4.29
CA VAL A 130 2.28 6.43 -4.62
C VAL A 130 1.16 6.16 -5.60
N ASP A 131 -0.07 6.32 -5.14
CA ASP A 131 -1.26 6.30 -5.98
C ASP A 131 -1.69 7.74 -6.28
N THR A 132 -1.80 8.11 -7.55
CA THR A 132 -2.07 9.49 -7.98
C THR A 132 -3.47 9.96 -7.57
N PHE A 133 -4.45 9.07 -7.59
CA PHE A 133 -5.79 9.34 -7.10
C PHE A 133 -5.79 9.64 -5.59
N HIS A 134 -5.19 8.77 -4.79
CA HIS A 134 -5.08 8.98 -3.34
C HIS A 134 -4.27 10.22 -2.98
N PHE A 135 -3.25 10.53 -3.79
CA PHE A 135 -2.45 11.74 -3.61
C PHE A 135 -3.30 13.01 -3.82
N HIS A 136 -4.16 13.01 -4.84
CA HIS A 136 -5.07 14.11 -5.17
C HIS A 136 -6.16 14.28 -4.11
N GLU A 137 -6.90 13.20 -3.78
CA GLU A 137 -8.09 13.22 -2.95
C GLU A 137 -7.89 13.84 -1.55
N MET A 138 -6.72 13.67 -0.95
CA MET A 138 -6.41 14.26 0.36
C MET A 138 -5.38 15.37 0.29
N CYS A 139 -5.23 16.01 -0.88
CA CYS A 139 -4.34 17.15 -1.09
C CYS A 139 -2.93 16.90 -0.56
N SER A 140 -2.35 15.76 -0.85
CA SER A 140 -0.95 15.48 -0.53
C SER A 140 -0.03 16.50 -1.20
N LYS A 141 1.05 16.88 -0.51
CA LYS A 141 1.91 17.98 -0.97
C LYS A 141 3.04 17.48 -1.86
N LEU A 142 3.19 18.08 -3.03
CA LEU A 142 4.32 17.80 -3.95
C LEU A 142 5.67 18.04 -3.28
N GLU A 143 5.77 19.02 -2.38
CA GLU A 143 7.01 19.32 -1.65
C GLU A 143 7.46 18.15 -0.75
N ASP A 144 6.52 17.35 -0.25
CA ASP A 144 6.85 16.17 0.54
C ASP A 144 7.34 15.03 -0.38
N LEU A 145 6.72 14.87 -1.54
CA LEU A 145 7.18 13.91 -2.56
C LEU A 145 8.57 14.26 -3.09
N LYS A 146 8.84 15.54 -3.38
CA LYS A 146 10.16 16.04 -3.85
C LYS A 146 11.30 15.77 -2.85
N LYS A 147 10.99 15.70 -1.56
CA LYS A 147 11.98 15.43 -0.50
C LYS A 147 12.15 13.93 -0.21
N ALA A 148 11.29 13.10 -0.79
CA ALA A 148 11.36 11.67 -0.56
C ALA A 148 12.58 11.03 -1.22
N ASP A 149 13.15 10.02 -0.58
CA ASP A 149 14.16 9.16 -1.18
C ASP A 149 13.48 8.26 -2.23
N GLY A 150 13.83 8.45 -3.50
CA GLY A 150 13.30 7.66 -4.61
C GLY A 150 13.50 6.15 -4.44
N ASN A 151 14.54 5.72 -3.71
CA ASN A 151 14.76 4.30 -3.41
C ASN A 151 13.69 3.71 -2.47
N LYS A 152 12.91 4.55 -1.80
CA LYS A 152 11.78 4.15 -0.96
C LYS A 152 10.44 4.17 -1.67
N ILE A 153 10.37 4.68 -2.89
CA ILE A 153 9.17 4.61 -3.72
C ILE A 153 9.23 3.29 -4.50
N PHE A 154 8.43 2.32 -4.08
CA PHE A 154 8.48 0.97 -4.63
C PHE A 154 7.48 0.75 -5.77
N ALA A 155 6.39 1.50 -5.78
CA ALA A 155 5.35 1.40 -6.76
C ALA A 155 4.68 2.75 -7.05
N TYR A 156 4.18 2.86 -8.27
CA TYR A 156 3.26 3.92 -8.69
C TYR A 156 1.99 3.28 -9.22
N HIS A 157 0.84 3.73 -8.71
CA HIS A 157 -0.46 3.47 -9.29
C HIS A 157 -0.90 4.74 -10.02
N LEU A 158 -0.82 4.71 -11.34
CA LEU A 158 -1.12 5.84 -12.20
C LEU A 158 -2.57 5.77 -12.66
N ASN A 159 -3.37 6.69 -12.22
CA ASN A 159 -4.78 6.84 -12.58
C ASN A 159 -5.24 8.29 -12.36
N ASP A 160 -6.44 8.59 -12.81
CA ASP A 160 -7.10 9.88 -12.71
C ASP A 160 -8.44 9.75 -11.99
N CYS A 161 -9.22 10.81 -11.86
CA CYS A 161 -10.56 10.76 -11.29
C CYS A 161 -11.51 11.83 -11.86
N GLU A 162 -12.82 11.62 -11.65
CA GLU A 162 -13.85 12.59 -11.97
C GLU A 162 -13.66 13.90 -11.17
N ASP A 163 -14.13 15.02 -11.74
CA ASP A 163 -14.14 16.34 -11.07
C ASP A 163 -15.22 16.40 -9.99
N LEU A 164 -14.88 15.91 -8.81
CA LEU A 164 -15.76 15.89 -7.63
C LEU A 164 -15.07 16.58 -6.45
N PRO A 165 -15.81 16.96 -5.40
CA PRO A 165 -15.20 17.54 -4.20
C PRO A 165 -14.15 16.61 -3.58
N LEU A 166 -12.99 17.16 -3.25
CA LEU A 166 -11.88 16.43 -2.65
C LEU A 166 -12.30 15.63 -1.41
N GLY A 167 -11.84 14.39 -1.32
CA GLY A 167 -12.22 13.45 -0.26
C GLY A 167 -13.59 12.81 -0.44
N SER A 168 -14.29 13.07 -1.54
CA SER A 168 -15.61 12.48 -1.83
C SER A 168 -15.60 11.41 -2.92
N CYS A 169 -14.50 11.31 -3.69
CA CYS A 169 -14.37 10.29 -4.72
C CYS A 169 -14.13 8.90 -4.13
N GLY A 170 -14.97 7.95 -4.50
CA GLY A 170 -14.70 6.53 -4.29
C GLY A 170 -13.88 5.92 -5.44
N ASP A 171 -13.42 4.69 -5.27
CA ASP A 171 -12.66 3.96 -6.31
C ASP A 171 -13.45 3.74 -7.61
N ASP A 172 -14.77 3.78 -7.55
CA ASP A 172 -15.67 3.72 -8.70
C ASP A 172 -15.63 4.97 -9.59
N LYS A 173 -14.96 6.04 -9.11
CA LYS A 173 -14.77 7.32 -9.80
C LYS A 173 -13.39 7.49 -10.42
N ARG A 174 -12.56 6.43 -10.38
CA ARG A 174 -11.27 6.42 -11.07
C ARG A 174 -11.44 6.45 -12.58
N LEU A 175 -10.58 7.20 -13.23
CA LEU A 175 -10.49 7.31 -14.69
C LEU A 175 -9.11 6.87 -15.18
N TRP A 176 -8.98 6.68 -16.47
CA TRP A 176 -7.68 6.51 -17.09
C TRP A 176 -6.87 7.81 -17.00
N PRO A 177 -5.53 7.72 -16.93
CA PRO A 177 -4.67 8.90 -16.94
C PRO A 177 -5.01 9.85 -18.08
N GLU A 178 -5.06 11.15 -17.79
CA GLU A 178 -5.42 12.25 -18.71
C GLU A 178 -6.91 12.38 -19.03
N GLU A 179 -7.79 11.59 -18.40
CA GLU A 179 -9.24 11.70 -18.60
C GLU A 179 -9.95 12.49 -17.49
N GLY A 180 -9.24 12.87 -16.43
CA GLY A 180 -9.82 13.54 -15.25
C GLY A 180 -9.08 14.81 -14.84
N VAL A 181 -9.05 15.07 -13.53
CA VAL A 181 -8.56 16.33 -12.95
C VAL A 181 -7.27 16.21 -12.14
N VAL A 182 -6.70 15.02 -12.01
CA VAL A 182 -5.47 14.81 -11.25
C VAL A 182 -4.30 15.47 -11.96
N ASP A 183 -3.53 16.29 -11.24
CA ASP A 183 -2.27 16.81 -11.78
C ASP A 183 -1.23 15.69 -11.87
N LEU A 184 -1.15 15.06 -13.03
CA LEU A 184 -0.22 13.95 -13.29
C LEU A 184 1.23 14.41 -13.48
N SER A 185 1.54 15.71 -13.41
CA SER A 185 2.93 16.21 -13.48
C SER A 185 3.81 15.66 -12.35
N LEU A 186 3.20 15.18 -11.27
CA LEU A 186 3.90 14.54 -10.15
C LEU A 186 4.71 13.29 -10.56
N ILE A 187 4.38 12.63 -11.67
CA ILE A 187 5.15 11.48 -12.18
C ILE A 187 6.54 11.87 -12.73
N HIS A 188 6.78 13.16 -12.98
CA HIS A 188 8.06 13.68 -13.48
C HIS A 188 9.00 14.12 -12.33
N ILE A 189 8.59 13.92 -11.10
CA ILE A 189 9.39 14.25 -9.93
C ILE A 189 10.23 13.04 -9.52
#